data_530540706b7c80135fdfae068f09723b
#
_entry.id   530540706b7c80135fdfae068f09723b
#
_cell.length_a   1.000
_cell.length_b   1.000
_cell.length_c   1.000
_cell.angle_alpha   90.00
_cell.angle_beta   90.00
_cell.angle_gamma   90.00
#
_symmetry.space_group_name_H-M   'P 1'
#
loop_
_entity.id
_entity.type
_entity.pdbx_description
1 polymer ?
#
loop_
_entity_poly.entity_id
_entity_poly.type
_entity_poly.pdbx_seq_one_letter_code
_entity_poly.pdbx_strand_id
1 'polypeptide(L)'
;MGALPKDDQIYTYADYKGWELAEGERFEVIYGEAFAMSAPNTRHQEILGNIFAQFHNFLRGKPCKVYPAPFDVRLFYKEDESDDTVVQPDITVICDEKKRGPEGCRGAPDLVIEILSPSNTAIEMQRKLKLYQEAGIREYWIADPKNNSLTVYRFQEGAILTYIYKKDAIVPVGILPELNISLEQVFAV
;
A
#
# COMPACT_ATOMS: atom_id res chain seq x y z
N MET A 1 8.84 -11.94 26.12
CA MET A 1 7.42 -11.81 25.80
C MET A 1 7.21 -10.43 25.23
N GLY A 2 7.05 -10.34 23.92
CA GLY A 2 6.70 -9.07 23.25
C GLY A 2 5.30 -8.64 23.67
N ALA A 3 5.10 -7.35 23.88
CA ALA A 3 3.80 -6.83 24.26
C ALA A 3 2.93 -6.64 22.99
N LEU A 4 1.66 -7.04 23.04
CA LEU A 4 0.66 -6.65 22.05
C LEU A 4 0.39 -5.14 22.14
N PRO A 5 0.02 -4.48 21.02
CA PRO A 5 -0.36 -3.06 21.06
C PRO A 5 -1.55 -2.84 22.00
N LYS A 6 -1.53 -1.73 22.74
CA LYS A 6 -2.57 -1.32 23.69
C LYS A 6 -3.18 0.00 23.20
N ASP A 7 -4.44 0.21 23.54
CA ASP A 7 -5.06 1.50 23.34
C ASP A 7 -4.31 2.59 24.13
N ASP A 8 -4.26 3.82 23.62
CA ASP A 8 -3.63 5.00 24.21
C ASP A 8 -2.10 4.98 24.36
N GLN A 9 -1.39 4.05 23.72
CA GLN A 9 0.07 4.05 23.65
C GLN A 9 0.56 4.51 22.28
N ILE A 10 1.62 5.35 22.27
CA ILE A 10 2.30 5.78 21.05
C ILE A 10 3.44 4.79 20.78
N TYR A 11 3.47 4.25 19.55
CA TYR A 11 4.42 3.24 19.10
C TYR A 11 5.37 3.78 18.04
N THR A 12 6.62 3.32 18.11
CA THR A 12 7.63 3.52 17.08
C THR A 12 7.84 2.23 16.28
N TYR A 13 8.63 2.30 15.21
CA TYR A 13 9.02 1.10 14.47
C TYR A 13 9.84 0.13 15.34
N ALA A 14 10.67 0.64 16.28
CA ALA A 14 11.37 -0.19 17.24
C ALA A 14 10.42 -1.03 18.10
N ASP A 15 9.28 -0.46 18.51
CA ASP A 15 8.24 -1.20 19.24
C ASP A 15 7.56 -2.22 18.35
N TYR A 16 7.11 -1.79 17.15
CA TYR A 16 6.37 -2.60 16.17
C TYR A 16 7.11 -3.90 15.82
N LYS A 17 8.40 -3.82 15.49
CA LYS A 17 9.19 -5.02 15.13
C LYS A 17 9.43 -5.98 16.30
N GLY A 18 9.23 -5.51 17.52
CA GLY A 18 9.34 -6.32 18.75
C GLY A 18 8.04 -7.01 19.16
N TRP A 19 6.92 -6.80 18.44
CA TRP A 19 5.65 -7.43 18.79
C TRP A 19 5.66 -8.93 18.48
N GLU A 20 5.17 -9.72 19.41
CA GLU A 20 4.92 -11.16 19.24
C GLU A 20 3.44 -11.36 18.90
N LEU A 21 3.14 -11.31 17.61
CA LEU A 21 1.76 -11.45 17.09
C LEU A 21 1.38 -12.93 16.96
N ALA A 22 0.10 -13.25 17.18
CA ALA A 22 -0.42 -14.58 16.89
C ALA A 22 -0.40 -14.85 15.36
N GLU A 23 -0.43 -16.13 15.00
CA GLU A 23 -0.43 -16.51 13.58
C GLU A 23 -1.59 -15.84 12.81
N GLY A 24 -1.25 -15.12 11.75
CA GLY A 24 -2.20 -14.39 10.92
C GLY A 24 -2.59 -12.99 11.41
N GLU A 25 -2.18 -12.59 12.61
CA GLU A 25 -2.37 -11.21 13.05
C GLU A 25 -1.38 -10.27 12.36
N ARG A 26 -1.88 -9.12 11.92
CA ARG A 26 -1.08 -8.05 11.34
C ARG A 26 -1.57 -6.70 11.84
N PHE A 27 -0.66 -5.76 11.96
CA PHE A 27 -0.96 -4.38 12.37
C PHE A 27 -0.23 -3.40 11.46
N GLU A 28 -0.82 -2.23 11.35
CA GLU A 28 -0.15 -1.02 10.86
C GLU A 28 0.03 -0.06 12.03
N VAL A 29 1.06 0.77 11.99
CA VAL A 29 1.23 1.90 12.92
C VAL A 29 1.14 3.17 12.10
N ILE A 30 0.24 4.08 12.46
CA ILE A 30 0.04 5.36 11.76
C ILE A 30 0.08 6.48 12.79
N TYR A 31 1.09 7.33 12.71
CA TYR A 31 1.37 8.40 13.69
C TYR A 31 1.41 7.87 15.14
N GLY A 32 2.02 6.70 15.33
CA GLY A 32 2.15 6.04 16.62
C GLY A 32 0.93 5.25 17.07
N GLU A 33 -0.22 5.34 16.42
CA GLU A 33 -1.40 4.54 16.73
C GLU A 33 -1.38 3.19 16.01
N ALA A 34 -1.67 2.11 16.73
CA ALA A 34 -1.70 0.76 16.17
C ALA A 34 -3.10 0.39 15.65
N PHE A 35 -3.17 -0.12 14.42
CA PHE A 35 -4.39 -0.56 13.75
C PHE A 35 -4.28 -2.03 13.36
N ALA A 36 -5.19 -2.87 13.88
CA ALA A 36 -5.29 -4.26 13.47
C ALA A 36 -5.80 -4.37 12.03
N MET A 37 -5.14 -5.21 11.24
CA MET A 37 -5.54 -5.50 9.86
C MET A 37 -6.43 -6.74 9.82
N SER A 38 -7.50 -6.70 9.04
CA SER A 38 -8.34 -7.86 8.80
C SER A 38 -7.69 -8.82 7.78
N ALA A 39 -7.97 -10.13 7.93
CA ALA A 39 -7.54 -11.10 6.93
C ALA A 39 -8.24 -10.86 5.59
N PRO A 40 -7.51 -10.92 4.46
CA PRO A 40 -8.09 -10.75 3.14
C PRO A 40 -8.96 -11.94 2.75
N ASN A 41 -10.07 -11.71 2.04
CA ASN A 41 -10.88 -12.77 1.47
C ASN A 41 -10.36 -13.22 0.08
N THR A 42 -10.93 -14.30 -0.46
CA THR A 42 -10.51 -14.86 -1.76
C THR A 42 -10.56 -13.82 -2.89
N ARG A 43 -11.64 -13.05 -3.00
CA ARG A 43 -11.82 -12.02 -4.04
C ARG A 43 -10.74 -10.95 -3.98
N HIS A 44 -10.38 -10.52 -2.78
CA HIS A 44 -9.28 -9.57 -2.55
C HIS A 44 -7.96 -10.15 -3.06
N GLN A 45 -7.65 -11.42 -2.73
CA GLN A 45 -6.41 -12.08 -3.14
C GLN A 45 -6.32 -12.30 -4.66
N GLU A 46 -7.43 -12.62 -5.31
CA GLU A 46 -7.50 -12.75 -6.77
C GLU A 46 -7.19 -11.41 -7.47
N ILE A 47 -7.81 -10.32 -7.01
CA ILE A 47 -7.56 -8.98 -7.53
C ILE A 47 -6.10 -8.55 -7.28
N LEU A 48 -5.57 -8.81 -6.07
CA LEU A 48 -4.16 -8.56 -5.76
C LEU A 48 -3.24 -9.30 -6.73
N GLY A 49 -3.46 -10.58 -6.91
CA GLY A 49 -2.68 -11.42 -7.82
C GLY A 49 -2.72 -10.92 -9.27
N ASN A 50 -3.91 -10.53 -9.76
CA ASN A 50 -4.09 -10.04 -11.13
C ASN A 50 -3.44 -8.67 -11.36
N ILE A 51 -3.48 -7.75 -10.39
CA ILE A 51 -2.76 -6.48 -10.48
C ILE A 51 -1.26 -6.73 -10.39
N PHE A 52 -0.82 -7.47 -9.37
CA PHE A 52 0.59 -7.78 -9.15
C PHE A 52 1.25 -8.43 -10.38
N ALA A 53 0.59 -9.39 -11.01
CA ALA A 53 1.11 -10.07 -12.20
C ALA A 53 1.39 -9.10 -13.36
N GLN A 54 0.50 -8.13 -13.61
CA GLN A 54 0.69 -7.14 -14.67
C GLN A 54 1.90 -6.24 -14.39
N PHE A 55 2.03 -5.72 -13.15
CA PHE A 55 3.21 -4.94 -12.74
C PHE A 55 4.49 -5.78 -12.78
N HIS A 56 4.47 -6.97 -12.20
CA HIS A 56 5.64 -7.85 -12.12
C HIS A 56 6.17 -8.22 -13.50
N ASN A 57 5.30 -8.62 -14.43
CA ASN A 57 5.70 -8.98 -15.79
C ASN A 57 6.34 -7.80 -16.52
N PHE A 58 5.76 -6.59 -16.39
CA PHE A 58 6.32 -5.39 -17.02
C PHE A 58 7.66 -4.97 -16.40
N LEU A 59 7.83 -5.11 -15.08
CA LEU A 59 9.02 -4.65 -14.35
C LEU A 59 10.20 -5.64 -14.38
N ARG A 60 10.04 -6.82 -15.01
CA ARG A 60 11.15 -7.78 -15.16
C ARG A 60 12.30 -7.13 -15.92
N GLY A 61 13.50 -7.17 -15.32
CA GLY A 61 14.71 -6.55 -15.89
C GLY A 61 14.78 -5.02 -15.79
N LYS A 62 13.75 -4.34 -15.22
CA LYS A 62 13.73 -2.89 -15.05
C LYS A 62 14.16 -2.48 -13.61
N PRO A 63 14.55 -1.20 -13.40
CA PRO A 63 14.99 -0.70 -12.10
C PRO A 63 13.92 -0.77 -11.01
N CYS A 64 12.67 -0.39 -11.34
CA CYS A 64 11.56 -0.46 -10.40
C CYS A 64 11.20 -1.89 -10.04
N LYS A 65 10.75 -2.11 -8.80
CA LYS A 65 10.30 -3.41 -8.31
C LYS A 65 8.91 -3.27 -7.70
N VAL A 66 8.14 -4.36 -7.76
CA VAL A 66 6.81 -4.46 -7.15
C VAL A 66 6.82 -5.52 -6.06
N TYR A 67 6.19 -5.24 -4.94
CA TYR A 67 6.09 -6.10 -3.77
C TYR A 67 4.63 -6.22 -3.34
N PRO A 68 4.10 -7.44 -3.14
CA PRO A 68 2.79 -7.64 -2.53
C PRO A 68 2.92 -7.67 -1.01
N ALA A 69 1.83 -7.42 -0.28
CA ALA A 69 1.76 -7.63 1.16
C ALA A 69 1.97 -9.13 1.53
N PRO A 70 2.54 -9.44 2.72
CA PRO A 70 3.01 -8.49 3.71
C PRO A 70 4.38 -7.88 3.32
N PHE A 71 4.48 -6.59 3.33
CA PHE A 71 5.72 -5.87 3.04
C PHE A 71 5.69 -4.52 3.75
N ASP A 72 6.58 -4.33 4.73
CA ASP A 72 6.60 -3.13 5.55
C ASP A 72 7.07 -1.91 4.76
N VAL A 73 6.35 -0.80 4.93
CA VAL A 73 6.67 0.50 4.36
C VAL A 73 6.76 1.52 5.49
N ARG A 74 7.98 1.92 5.83
CA ARG A 74 8.28 2.93 6.86
C ARG A 74 8.26 4.31 6.20
N LEU A 75 7.09 4.95 6.16
CA LEU A 75 6.85 6.16 5.34
C LEU A 75 7.76 7.33 5.71
N PHE A 76 7.97 7.57 6.99
CA PHE A 76 8.82 8.65 7.52
C PHE A 76 10.11 8.09 8.14
N TYR A 77 10.79 7.22 7.39
CA TYR A 77 11.95 6.44 7.81
C TYR A 77 12.98 7.25 8.59
N LYS A 78 13.40 6.71 9.74
CA LYS A 78 14.52 7.18 10.54
C LYS A 78 15.48 6.02 10.84
N GLU A 79 16.78 6.29 10.81
CA GLU A 79 17.80 5.25 11.05
C GLU A 79 17.78 4.72 12.48
N ASP A 80 17.38 5.54 13.44
CA ASP A 80 17.26 5.20 14.86
C ASP A 80 15.96 4.46 15.21
N GLU A 81 15.14 4.13 14.19
CA GLU A 81 13.86 3.43 14.33
C GLU A 81 12.81 4.15 15.19
N SER A 82 12.98 5.47 15.41
CA SER A 82 12.02 6.32 16.11
C SER A 82 10.88 6.83 15.22
N ASP A 83 10.80 6.39 13.96
CA ASP A 83 9.66 6.65 13.09
C ASP A 83 8.42 5.90 13.62
N ASP A 84 7.28 6.59 13.56
CA ASP A 84 6.02 6.21 14.17
C ASP A 84 4.95 5.80 13.14
N THR A 85 5.40 5.51 11.89
CA THR A 85 4.48 5.18 10.82
C THR A 85 5.05 4.07 9.94
N VAL A 86 4.46 2.88 10.09
CA VAL A 86 4.71 1.71 9.25
C VAL A 86 3.39 1.13 8.78
N VAL A 87 3.26 0.97 7.45
CA VAL A 87 2.06 0.45 6.80
C VAL A 87 2.41 -0.75 5.92
N GLN A 88 1.41 -1.59 5.61
CA GLN A 88 1.55 -2.74 4.72
C GLN A 88 0.54 -2.64 3.56
N PRO A 89 0.75 -1.76 2.58
CA PRO A 89 -0.15 -1.66 1.43
C PRO A 89 -0.21 -2.99 0.68
N ASP A 90 -1.36 -3.31 0.09
CA ASP A 90 -1.53 -4.55 -0.66
C ASP A 90 -0.51 -4.74 -1.78
N ILE A 91 -0.17 -3.63 -2.49
CA ILE A 91 0.90 -3.63 -3.49
C ILE A 91 1.72 -2.35 -3.35
N THR A 92 3.05 -2.50 -3.39
CA THR A 92 4.02 -1.40 -3.30
C THR A 92 4.97 -1.42 -4.49
N VAL A 93 5.17 -0.28 -5.18
CA VAL A 93 6.16 -0.14 -6.27
C VAL A 93 7.25 0.82 -5.84
N ILE A 94 8.52 0.39 -5.97
CA ILE A 94 9.70 1.15 -5.56
C ILE A 94 10.67 1.24 -6.74
N CYS A 95 10.98 2.46 -7.17
CA CYS A 95 11.92 2.74 -8.26
C CYS A 95 13.32 3.13 -7.77
N ASP A 96 13.43 3.72 -6.58
CA ASP A 96 14.72 4.00 -5.94
C ASP A 96 15.25 2.77 -5.19
N GLU A 97 16.37 2.22 -5.67
CA GLU A 97 17.00 1.06 -5.04
C GLU A 97 17.42 1.30 -3.58
N LYS A 98 17.79 2.53 -3.24
CA LYS A 98 18.21 2.90 -1.88
C LYS A 98 17.10 2.77 -0.84
N LYS A 99 15.85 2.83 -1.28
CA LYS A 99 14.67 2.62 -0.42
C LYS A 99 14.37 1.15 -0.14
N ARG A 100 14.99 0.22 -0.84
CA ARG A 100 14.78 -1.23 -0.67
C ARG A 100 15.71 -1.79 0.40
N GLY A 101 15.20 -1.95 1.61
CA GLY A 101 15.90 -2.58 2.73
C GLY A 101 15.56 -4.06 2.87
N PRO A 102 16.33 -4.82 3.70
CA PRO A 102 16.02 -6.22 3.99
C PRO A 102 14.70 -6.40 4.76
N GLU A 103 14.25 -5.36 5.47
CA GLU A 103 13.05 -5.37 6.33
C GLU A 103 11.84 -4.71 5.66
N GLY A 104 11.98 -4.18 4.42
CA GLY A 104 10.93 -3.48 3.72
C GLY A 104 11.37 -2.19 3.02
N CYS A 105 10.44 -1.27 2.82
CA CYS A 105 10.68 0.03 2.20
C CYS A 105 11.08 1.09 3.23
N ARG A 106 12.17 1.80 2.96
CA ARG A 106 12.68 2.92 3.76
C ARG A 106 12.26 4.24 3.12
N GLY A 107 11.24 4.89 3.68
CA GLY A 107 10.62 6.09 3.13
C GLY A 107 9.48 5.77 2.16
N ALA A 108 8.91 6.82 1.57
CA ALA A 108 7.77 6.71 0.67
C ALA A 108 8.13 5.95 -0.62
N PRO A 109 7.39 4.89 -1.00
CA PRO A 109 7.50 4.26 -2.31
C PRO A 109 6.96 5.19 -3.41
N ASP A 110 7.13 4.79 -4.68
CA ASP A 110 6.63 5.59 -5.81
C ASP A 110 5.13 5.42 -6.03
N LEU A 111 4.60 4.21 -5.81
CA LEU A 111 3.18 3.90 -5.93
C LEU A 111 2.77 2.88 -4.88
N VAL A 112 1.57 3.06 -4.34
CA VAL A 112 0.88 2.08 -3.48
C VAL A 112 -0.51 1.79 -4.01
N ILE A 113 -0.98 0.56 -3.82
CA ILE A 113 -2.33 0.12 -4.16
C ILE A 113 -2.93 -0.54 -2.93
N GLU A 114 -4.15 -0.13 -2.60
CA GLU A 114 -5.00 -0.74 -1.58
C GLU A 114 -6.22 -1.37 -2.25
N ILE A 115 -6.60 -2.55 -1.83
CA ILE A 115 -7.78 -3.25 -2.31
C ILE A 115 -8.80 -3.25 -1.20
N LEU A 116 -9.97 -2.67 -1.42
CA LEU A 116 -10.99 -2.53 -0.39
C LEU A 116 -11.50 -3.91 0.06
N SER A 117 -11.57 -4.06 1.36
CA SER A 117 -12.30 -5.14 2.03
C SER A 117 -13.66 -4.62 2.55
N PRO A 118 -14.63 -5.50 2.86
CA PRO A 118 -15.91 -5.08 3.43
C PRO A 118 -15.80 -4.34 4.76
N SER A 119 -14.68 -4.48 5.46
CA SER A 119 -14.41 -3.81 6.75
C SER A 119 -13.86 -2.39 6.60
N ASN A 120 -13.38 -1.99 5.41
CA ASN A 120 -12.83 -0.65 5.23
C ASN A 120 -13.88 0.44 5.35
N THR A 121 -13.56 1.48 6.09
CA THR A 121 -14.42 2.64 6.29
C THR A 121 -13.97 3.83 5.43
N ALA A 122 -14.90 4.76 5.16
CA ALA A 122 -14.56 6.01 4.46
C ALA A 122 -13.53 6.84 5.24
N ILE A 123 -13.57 6.82 6.57
CA ILE A 123 -12.63 7.53 7.45
C ILE A 123 -11.21 6.97 7.28
N GLU A 124 -11.09 5.65 7.27
CA GLU A 124 -9.81 4.97 7.05
C GLU A 124 -9.20 5.32 5.68
N MET A 125 -10.02 5.31 4.62
CA MET A 125 -9.57 5.68 3.29
C MET A 125 -9.13 7.15 3.19
N GLN A 126 -9.83 8.08 3.86
CA GLN A 126 -9.42 9.48 3.94
C GLN A 126 -8.11 9.63 4.72
N ARG A 127 -7.92 8.89 5.82
CA ARG A 127 -6.67 8.88 6.60
C ARG A 127 -5.52 8.41 5.72
N LYS A 128 -5.65 7.29 5.02
CA LYS A 128 -4.61 6.76 4.11
C LYS A 128 -4.31 7.71 2.94
N LEU A 129 -5.32 8.35 2.36
CA LEU A 129 -5.12 9.34 1.29
C LEU A 129 -4.24 10.51 1.76
N LYS A 130 -4.57 11.08 2.95
CA LYS A 130 -3.80 12.15 3.55
C LYS A 130 -2.37 11.70 3.91
N LEU A 131 -2.24 10.55 4.56
CA LEU A 131 -0.98 9.96 4.94
C LEU A 131 -0.04 9.77 3.73
N TYR A 132 -0.53 9.18 2.65
CA TYR A 132 0.27 8.92 1.46
C TYR A 132 0.65 10.21 0.71
N GLN A 133 -0.22 11.21 0.72
CA GLN A 133 0.11 12.55 0.22
C GLN A 133 1.23 13.21 1.04
N GLU A 134 1.12 13.22 2.36
CA GLU A 134 2.12 13.81 3.29
C GLU A 134 3.46 13.10 3.21
N ALA A 135 3.46 11.78 3.04
CA ALA A 135 4.67 10.99 2.87
C ALA A 135 5.39 11.24 1.53
N GLY A 136 4.73 11.86 0.56
CA GLY A 136 5.32 12.15 -0.76
C GLY A 136 5.25 10.97 -1.73
N ILE A 137 4.28 10.06 -1.59
CA ILE A 137 3.97 9.05 -2.59
C ILE A 137 3.52 9.77 -3.87
N ARG A 138 3.91 9.26 -5.04
CA ARG A 138 3.59 9.90 -6.32
C ARG A 138 2.22 9.48 -6.85
N GLU A 139 1.82 8.23 -6.60
CA GLU A 139 0.59 7.67 -7.10
C GLU A 139 -0.02 6.69 -6.09
N TYR A 140 -1.31 6.86 -5.77
CA TYR A 140 -2.06 6.00 -4.85
C TYR A 140 -3.32 5.48 -5.55
N TRP A 141 -3.54 4.16 -5.49
CA TRP A 141 -4.67 3.50 -6.12
C TRP A 141 -5.56 2.81 -5.09
N ILE A 142 -6.86 2.88 -5.31
CA ILE A 142 -7.86 2.13 -4.54
C ILE A 142 -8.64 1.25 -5.51
N ALA A 143 -8.48 -0.07 -5.40
CA ALA A 143 -9.30 -1.03 -6.12
C ALA A 143 -10.54 -1.37 -5.29
N ASP A 144 -11.72 -1.25 -5.90
CA ASP A 144 -13.01 -1.56 -5.27
C ASP A 144 -13.60 -2.85 -5.88
N PRO A 145 -13.49 -3.99 -5.17
CA PRO A 145 -14.03 -5.27 -5.63
C PRO A 145 -15.54 -5.29 -5.81
N LYS A 146 -16.26 -4.49 -5.01
CA LYS A 146 -17.74 -4.43 -5.04
C LYS A 146 -18.25 -3.76 -6.31
N ASN A 147 -17.58 -2.69 -6.73
CA ASN A 147 -18.00 -1.89 -7.89
C ASN A 147 -17.18 -2.19 -9.15
N ASN A 148 -16.21 -3.13 -9.08
CA ASN A 148 -15.25 -3.43 -10.15
C ASN A 148 -14.65 -2.13 -10.73
N SER A 149 -14.14 -1.29 -9.86
CA SER A 149 -13.60 0.02 -10.21
C SER A 149 -12.26 0.28 -9.55
N LEU A 150 -11.49 1.16 -10.16
CA LEU A 150 -10.20 1.61 -9.67
C LEU A 150 -10.21 3.13 -9.58
N THR A 151 -9.91 3.67 -8.39
CA THR A 151 -9.65 5.10 -8.21
C THR A 151 -8.15 5.32 -8.15
N VAL A 152 -7.65 6.24 -8.96
CA VAL A 152 -6.25 6.62 -9.05
C VAL A 152 -6.10 8.06 -8.57
N TYR A 153 -5.29 8.25 -7.55
CA TYR A 153 -4.83 9.57 -7.09
C TYR A 153 -3.40 9.78 -7.55
N ARG A 154 -3.15 10.87 -8.27
CA ARG A 154 -1.81 11.35 -8.62
C ARG A 154 -1.52 12.62 -7.84
N PHE A 155 -0.51 12.55 -7.00
CA PHE A 155 -0.09 13.69 -6.21
C PHE A 155 0.88 14.56 -7.02
N GLN A 156 0.52 15.82 -7.19
CA GLN A 156 1.34 16.83 -7.87
C GLN A 156 1.48 18.03 -6.95
N GLU A 157 2.44 18.92 -7.25
CA GLU A 157 2.62 20.13 -6.46
C GLU A 157 1.33 20.95 -6.43
N GLY A 158 0.75 21.12 -5.23
CA GLY A 158 -0.47 21.89 -5.00
C GLY A 158 -1.79 21.23 -5.46
N ALA A 159 -1.79 19.98 -5.98
CA ALA A 159 -3.00 19.33 -6.49
C ALA A 159 -3.03 17.81 -6.28
N ILE A 160 -4.24 17.28 -6.15
CA ILE A 160 -4.52 15.84 -6.24
C ILE A 160 -5.38 15.61 -7.48
N LEU A 161 -4.81 14.97 -8.48
CA LEU A 161 -5.58 14.55 -9.66
C LEU A 161 -6.25 13.22 -9.36
N THR A 162 -7.56 13.16 -9.52
CA THR A 162 -8.36 11.97 -9.25
C THR A 162 -8.99 11.44 -10.53
N TYR A 163 -8.77 10.14 -10.80
CA TYR A 163 -9.35 9.43 -11.94
C TYR A 163 -10.10 8.21 -11.44
N ILE A 164 -11.28 7.95 -11.99
CA ILE A 164 -12.08 6.77 -11.67
C ILE A 164 -12.29 5.95 -12.94
N TYR A 165 -11.83 4.71 -12.90
CA TYR A 165 -11.90 3.76 -14.00
C TYR A 165 -12.86 2.61 -13.67
N LYS A 166 -13.61 2.16 -14.67
CA LYS A 166 -14.51 1.00 -14.56
C LYS A 166 -13.89 -0.26 -15.16
N LYS A 167 -14.53 -1.40 -14.94
CA LYS A 167 -14.05 -2.74 -15.27
C LYS A 167 -13.37 -2.90 -16.64
N ASP A 168 -13.87 -2.24 -17.69
CA ASP A 168 -13.37 -2.45 -19.05
C ASP A 168 -12.27 -1.44 -19.43
N ALA A 169 -11.84 -0.61 -18.50
CA ALA A 169 -10.86 0.43 -18.77
C ALA A 169 -9.43 -0.13 -18.84
N ILE A 170 -8.61 0.55 -19.62
CA ILE A 170 -7.16 0.43 -19.59
C ILE A 170 -6.61 1.62 -18.81
N VAL A 171 -5.89 1.36 -17.74
CA VAL A 171 -5.42 2.38 -16.78
C VAL A 171 -3.94 2.67 -17.00
N PRO A 172 -3.57 3.88 -17.45
CA PRO A 172 -2.17 4.26 -17.59
C PRO A 172 -1.54 4.48 -16.22
N VAL A 173 -0.37 3.89 -16.00
CA VAL A 173 0.40 4.06 -14.75
C VAL A 173 1.26 5.32 -14.85
N GLY A 174 0.95 6.35 -14.05
CA GLY A 174 1.60 7.66 -14.16
C GLY A 174 3.10 7.62 -13.91
N ILE A 175 3.55 6.82 -12.93
CA ILE A 175 4.98 6.65 -12.62
C ILE A 175 5.72 5.75 -13.62
N LEU A 176 5.01 5.00 -14.47
CA LEU A 176 5.54 4.06 -15.45
C LEU A 176 4.82 4.26 -16.80
N PRO A 177 5.16 5.29 -17.59
CA PRO A 177 4.35 5.74 -18.75
C PRO A 177 4.09 4.67 -19.82
N GLU A 178 4.94 3.63 -19.90
CA GLU A 178 4.78 2.52 -20.86
C GLU A 178 3.88 1.40 -20.33
N LEU A 179 3.50 1.44 -19.05
CA LEU A 179 2.64 0.42 -18.45
C LEU A 179 1.18 0.87 -18.46
N ASN A 180 0.34 -0.01 -18.96
CA ASN A 180 -1.11 0.11 -18.87
C ASN A 180 -1.69 -1.14 -18.21
N ILE A 181 -2.58 -0.96 -17.25
CA ILE A 181 -3.24 -2.04 -16.50
C ILE A 181 -4.63 -2.29 -17.06
N SER A 182 -4.90 -3.53 -17.48
CA SER A 182 -6.23 -3.95 -17.93
C SER A 182 -7.12 -4.27 -16.74
N LEU A 183 -8.17 -3.46 -16.51
CA LEU A 183 -9.13 -3.72 -15.44
C LEU A 183 -10.04 -4.90 -15.75
N GLU A 184 -10.26 -5.24 -17.00
CA GLU A 184 -10.94 -6.47 -17.39
C GLU A 184 -10.23 -7.70 -16.80
N GLN A 185 -8.89 -7.76 -16.91
CA GLN A 185 -8.09 -8.83 -16.32
C GLN A 185 -8.04 -8.74 -14.79
N VAL A 186 -8.00 -7.53 -14.22
CA VAL A 186 -7.99 -7.33 -12.76
C VAL A 186 -9.25 -7.89 -12.11
N PHE A 187 -10.41 -7.64 -12.71
CA PHE A 187 -11.71 -8.03 -12.16
C PHE A 187 -12.34 -9.28 -12.81
N ALA A 188 -11.57 -10.02 -13.61
CA ALA A 188 -11.97 -11.29 -14.25
C ALA A 188 -11.96 -12.45 -13.24
N VAL A 189 -12.83 -12.39 -12.22
CA VAL A 189 -12.93 -13.41 -11.14
C VAL A 189 -14.37 -13.65 -10.75
#